data_0722f51a65c226b606f48963d011c85c
#
_entry.id   0722f51a65c226b606f48963d011c85c
#
_cell.length_a   1.000
_cell.length_b   1.000
_cell.length_c   1.000
_cell.angle_alpha   90.00
_cell.angle_beta   90.00
_cell.angle_gamma   90.00
#
_symmetry.space_group_name_H-M   'P 1'
#
loop_
_entity.id
_entity.type
_entity.pdbx_description
1 polymer ?
#
loop_
_entity_poly.entity_id
_entity_poly.type
_entity_poly.pdbx_seq_one_letter_code
_entity_poly.pdbx_strand_id
1 'polypeptide(L)'
;MRFSRTWVSIFCSLFITAGLVTPSWAEEAAPAGLVSSQPGLVVNQVPVEVSLGAKFSLSGVIDPVKKDVTILRQTKKGEKWSTIGSTKTKADGTWKMSTTAPVKKGKTTYRIVVDRGDKPKSDSFTVVFKKAKVNFVAQSSAVNPANPIGFIGTINPPANKVGVQLQIYDKKKKKWVKKASAKTAADGSFNFTVSASRTTSKFKYRVVTTSGIPVKTESEEQEVTVVPRVEGLGPNGRILGTDISRYQSTADFAKMYAAGARYVFIKSSDGGPNAHARAVGFADQWIPAAKAAGLMVGQYHFAQIPNTDDMNVIIEAANAQADLMISRWNAHGGYSPGTLPLVFDLEQAGVPRNTTPSEAATFSKTWLEKVTNATGKLPIIYSNPTFLKNYLNSDPDLAKYPLWVANYFDVSNPGVSPKVGCINTIWTSDGCNLRWTFWQYSQTGPGKNFGVASRGIDLNVFAGTAEELLALAGYPAAT
;
A
#
# COMPACT_ATOMS: atom_id res chain seq x y z
N MET A 1 -3.98 -62.22 21.38
CA MET A 1 -2.79 -61.37 21.31
C MET A 1 -3.16 -60.05 20.62
N ARG A 2 -3.23 -58.99 21.38
CA ARG A 2 -3.54 -57.63 20.88
C ARG A 2 -2.22 -56.92 20.59
N PHE A 3 -2.01 -56.46 19.36
CA PHE A 3 -0.97 -55.48 19.04
C PHE A 3 -1.59 -54.12 18.77
N SER A 4 -1.31 -53.21 19.67
CA SER A 4 -1.59 -51.76 19.57
C SER A 4 -0.60 -51.13 18.59
N ARG A 5 -1.07 -50.45 17.54
CA ARG A 5 -0.26 -49.60 16.69
C ARG A 5 -0.55 -48.16 17.04
N THR A 6 0.40 -47.55 17.73
CA THR A 6 0.44 -46.11 18.01
C THR A 6 0.87 -45.37 16.72
N TRP A 7 0.01 -44.50 16.23
CA TRP A 7 0.35 -43.56 15.16
C TRP A 7 0.97 -42.31 15.76
N VAL A 8 2.24 -42.07 15.46
CA VAL A 8 2.90 -40.80 15.75
C VAL A 8 2.63 -39.84 14.56
N SER A 9 1.79 -38.86 14.78
CA SER A 9 1.57 -37.77 13.82
C SER A 9 2.70 -36.77 13.96
N ILE A 10 3.60 -36.74 12.96
CA ILE A 10 4.60 -35.69 12.83
C ILE A 10 3.91 -34.48 12.19
N PHE A 11 3.61 -33.47 13.01
CA PHE A 11 3.24 -32.14 12.52
C PHE A 11 4.50 -31.46 11.97
N CYS A 12 4.64 -31.43 10.66
CA CYS A 12 5.62 -30.60 9.98
C CYS A 12 5.06 -29.18 9.90
N SER A 13 5.40 -28.35 10.90
CA SER A 13 5.11 -26.92 10.87
C SER A 13 6.04 -26.25 9.87
N LEU A 14 5.52 -25.95 8.69
CA LEU A 14 6.20 -25.10 7.71
C LEU A 14 6.22 -23.66 8.26
N PHE A 15 7.30 -23.27 8.91
CA PHE A 15 7.59 -21.88 9.16
C PHE A 15 7.95 -21.22 7.82
N ILE A 16 7.01 -20.52 7.22
CA ILE A 16 7.33 -19.55 6.16
C ILE A 16 8.05 -18.40 6.86
N THR A 17 9.37 -18.41 6.82
CA THR A 17 10.19 -17.24 7.14
C THR A 17 9.97 -16.22 6.04
N ALA A 18 9.04 -15.29 6.26
CA ALA A 18 9.03 -14.04 5.53
C ALA A 18 10.41 -13.39 5.75
N GLY A 19 11.21 -13.32 4.70
CA GLY A 19 12.50 -12.67 4.75
C GLY A 19 12.33 -11.23 5.18
N LEU A 20 12.70 -10.94 6.43
CA LEU A 20 12.88 -9.58 6.90
C LEU A 20 14.02 -8.96 6.09
N VAL A 21 13.68 -8.13 5.11
CA VAL A 21 14.65 -7.23 4.49
C VAL A 21 15.05 -6.23 5.57
N THR A 22 16.16 -6.48 6.24
CA THR A 22 16.77 -5.50 7.13
C THR A 22 17.28 -4.35 6.26
N PRO A 23 16.83 -3.11 6.53
CA PRO A 23 17.34 -1.95 5.79
C PRO A 23 18.85 -1.85 5.98
N SER A 24 19.60 -1.50 4.93
CA SER A 24 21.07 -1.41 4.92
C SER A 24 21.67 -0.47 5.97
N TRP A 25 20.87 0.34 6.67
CA TRP A 25 21.28 1.17 7.80
C TRP A 25 21.15 0.46 9.17
N ALA A 26 20.60 -0.75 9.23
CA ALA A 26 20.54 -1.57 10.44
C ALA A 26 21.92 -2.18 10.81
N GLU A 27 22.89 -2.05 9.94
CA GLU A 27 24.22 -2.59 10.07
C GLU A 27 25.24 -1.46 10.27
N GLU A 28 25.27 -0.87 11.46
CA GLU A 28 26.43 -0.24 12.08
C GLU A 28 26.14 0.16 13.53
N ALA A 29 25.94 -0.82 14.39
CA ALA A 29 26.26 -0.62 15.79
C ALA A 29 27.81 -0.65 15.88
N ALA A 30 28.43 0.52 16.08
CA ALA A 30 29.85 0.61 16.25
C ALA A 30 30.33 -0.40 17.30
N PRO A 31 31.48 -1.08 17.10
CA PRO A 31 31.92 -2.15 17.96
C PRO A 31 32.14 -1.64 19.41
N ALA A 32 31.61 -2.41 20.36
CA ALA A 32 31.80 -2.20 21.77
C ALA A 32 33.28 -2.48 22.12
N GLY A 33 34.09 -1.44 22.29
CA GLY A 33 35.50 -1.55 22.66
C GLY A 33 35.78 -0.95 24.05
N LEU A 34 36.69 -1.56 24.78
CA LEU A 34 37.35 -0.90 25.91
C LEU A 34 38.06 0.35 25.38
N VAL A 35 37.80 1.50 25.99
CA VAL A 35 38.43 2.77 25.58
C VAL A 35 39.77 2.95 26.17
N SER A 36 40.00 2.42 27.39
CA SER A 36 41.30 2.49 28.10
C SER A 36 41.33 1.44 29.18
N SER A 37 42.45 0.71 29.29
CA SER A 37 42.78 -0.11 30.42
C SER A 37 44.18 0.28 30.86
N GLN A 38 44.26 1.14 31.87
CA GLN A 38 45.51 1.58 32.51
C GLN A 38 45.59 0.95 33.88
N PRO A 39 46.81 0.73 34.45
CA PRO A 39 46.92 0.24 35.82
C PRO A 39 46.08 1.07 36.79
N GLY A 40 45.18 0.41 37.48
CA GLY A 40 44.27 1.03 38.45
C GLY A 40 43.00 1.68 37.92
N LEU A 41 42.73 1.70 36.60
CA LEU A 41 41.52 2.29 36.01
C LEU A 41 41.15 1.64 34.67
N VAL A 42 39.97 1.11 34.62
CA VAL A 42 39.32 0.70 33.36
C VAL A 42 38.16 1.65 33.04
N VAL A 43 38.11 2.18 31.82
CA VAL A 43 37.00 2.95 31.29
C VAL A 43 36.32 2.11 30.25
N ASN A 44 35.02 1.84 30.48
CA ASN A 44 34.18 1.08 29.57
C ASN A 44 33.93 1.89 28.29
N GLN A 45 33.20 1.28 27.37
CA GLN A 45 32.79 1.89 26.10
C GLN A 45 32.26 3.32 26.29
N VAL A 46 32.83 4.27 25.55
CA VAL A 46 32.32 5.64 25.45
C VAL A 46 31.67 5.88 24.08
N PRO A 47 30.64 6.70 24.00
CA PRO A 47 30.07 7.06 22.73
C PRO A 47 31.03 7.90 21.90
N VAL A 48 31.28 7.53 20.67
CA VAL A 48 32.08 8.33 19.71
C VAL A 48 31.29 9.56 19.28
N GLU A 49 29.98 9.41 19.10
CA GLU A 49 29.06 10.46 18.70
C GLU A 49 27.88 10.54 19.66
N VAL A 50 27.40 11.75 19.92
CA VAL A 50 26.23 12.00 20.76
C VAL A 50 25.35 13.08 20.12
N SER A 51 24.05 12.87 20.16
CA SER A 51 23.05 13.87 19.70
C SER A 51 23.11 15.12 20.56
N LEU A 52 23.02 16.30 19.95
CA LEU A 52 23.01 17.59 20.64
C LEU A 52 21.96 17.60 21.76
N GLY A 53 22.38 17.97 22.96
CA GLY A 53 21.55 18.05 24.16
C GLY A 53 21.09 16.70 24.74
N ALA A 54 21.49 15.58 24.16
CA ALA A 54 21.16 14.25 24.70
C ALA A 54 21.99 13.94 25.96
N LYS A 55 21.40 13.17 26.88
CA LYS A 55 22.13 12.61 28.02
C LYS A 55 22.96 11.40 27.59
N PHE A 56 24.18 11.32 28.03
CA PHE A 56 25.05 10.15 27.87
C PHE A 56 25.81 9.85 29.17
N SER A 57 26.32 8.63 29.30
CA SER A 57 27.02 8.19 30.50
C SER A 57 28.42 7.69 30.17
N LEU A 58 29.33 7.93 31.05
CA LEU A 58 30.64 7.31 31.12
C LEU A 58 30.67 6.38 32.33
N SER A 59 31.31 5.22 32.22
CA SER A 59 31.38 4.23 33.30
C SER A 59 32.70 3.46 33.27
N GLY A 60 32.99 2.77 34.35
CA GLY A 60 34.18 1.96 34.47
C GLY A 60 34.32 1.31 35.84
N VAL A 61 35.51 0.80 36.12
CA VAL A 61 35.90 0.19 37.40
C VAL A 61 37.33 0.62 37.79
N ILE A 62 37.61 0.71 39.07
CA ILE A 62 38.97 0.93 39.58
C ILE A 62 39.54 -0.36 40.14
N ASP A 63 40.87 -0.48 40.08
CA ASP A 63 41.65 -1.55 40.68
C ASP A 63 42.82 -0.94 41.50
N PRO A 64 43.02 -1.30 42.76
CA PRO A 64 42.18 -2.21 43.57
C PRO A 64 40.81 -1.61 43.84
N VAL A 65 39.80 -2.50 43.94
CA VAL A 65 38.39 -2.17 44.24
C VAL A 65 38.32 -1.41 45.58
N LYS A 66 37.71 -0.23 45.57
CA LYS A 66 37.49 0.59 46.75
C LYS A 66 36.25 1.46 46.61
N LYS A 67 35.43 1.49 47.67
CA LYS A 67 34.22 2.35 47.74
C LYS A 67 34.63 3.82 48.01
N ASP A 68 33.76 4.72 47.57
CA ASP A 68 33.81 6.18 47.81
C ASP A 68 35.08 6.90 47.28
N VAL A 69 35.81 6.28 46.35
CA VAL A 69 36.92 6.93 45.64
C VAL A 69 36.36 7.91 44.63
N THR A 70 36.85 9.13 44.61
CA THR A 70 36.40 10.16 43.67
C THR A 70 36.97 9.92 42.28
N ILE A 71 36.08 9.90 41.28
CA ILE A 71 36.41 9.81 39.85
C ILE A 71 36.12 11.17 39.22
N LEU A 72 37.14 11.75 38.57
CA LEU A 72 37.06 13.06 37.92
C LEU A 72 36.95 12.90 36.41
N ARG A 73 36.03 13.63 35.78
CA ARG A 73 36.00 13.85 34.35
C ARG A 73 36.65 15.17 34.02
N GLN A 74 37.69 15.12 33.20
CA GLN A 74 38.42 16.29 32.76
C GLN A 74 38.26 16.51 31.25
N THR A 75 38.28 17.76 30.81
CA THR A 75 38.31 18.18 29.40
C THR A 75 39.58 18.97 29.13
N LYS A 76 40.08 18.82 27.88
CA LYS A 76 41.26 19.56 27.39
C LYS A 76 40.86 20.88 26.77
N LYS A 77 41.48 21.99 27.18
CA LYS A 77 41.35 23.31 26.54
C LYS A 77 42.77 23.87 26.32
N GLY A 78 43.18 23.95 25.05
CA GLY A 78 44.58 24.11 24.72
C GLY A 78 45.40 22.95 25.30
N GLU A 79 46.48 23.23 25.99
CA GLU A 79 47.32 22.21 26.67
C GLU A 79 46.86 21.88 28.11
N LYS A 80 45.87 22.60 28.65
CA LYS A 80 45.45 22.44 30.05
C LYS A 80 44.22 21.52 30.15
N TRP A 81 44.25 20.66 31.21
CA TRP A 81 43.12 19.83 31.61
C TRP A 81 42.38 20.47 32.78
N SER A 82 41.07 20.54 32.69
CA SER A 82 40.19 21.08 33.73
C SER A 82 39.12 20.08 34.10
N THR A 83 38.87 19.90 35.39
CA THR A 83 37.80 19.04 35.92
C THR A 83 36.43 19.69 35.64
N ILE A 84 35.53 18.92 35.05
CA ILE A 84 34.19 19.38 34.67
C ILE A 84 33.07 18.49 35.25
N GLY A 85 33.42 17.54 36.08
CA GLY A 85 32.47 16.69 36.79
C GLY A 85 33.14 15.58 37.57
N SER A 86 32.44 15.05 38.57
CA SER A 86 32.92 13.96 39.41
C SER A 86 31.81 13.00 39.80
N THR A 87 32.19 11.80 40.21
CA THR A 87 31.35 10.78 40.84
C THR A 87 32.15 9.99 41.83
N LYS A 88 31.50 9.11 42.61
CA LYS A 88 32.21 8.21 43.54
C LYS A 88 31.99 6.76 43.10
N THR A 89 32.98 5.91 43.42
CA THR A 89 32.89 4.47 43.20
C THR A 89 31.93 3.82 44.19
N LYS A 90 31.31 2.73 43.75
CA LYS A 90 30.52 1.82 44.59
C LYS A 90 31.44 0.83 45.35
N ALA A 91 30.86 -0.03 46.20
CA ALA A 91 31.57 -1.05 46.95
C ALA A 91 32.36 -2.04 46.07
N ASP A 92 31.85 -2.30 44.86
CA ASP A 92 32.45 -3.17 43.84
C ASP A 92 33.46 -2.43 42.93
N GLY A 93 33.86 -1.20 43.29
CA GLY A 93 34.80 -0.38 42.54
C GLY A 93 34.19 0.20 41.23
N THR A 94 32.96 -0.11 40.88
CA THR A 94 32.29 0.45 39.68
C THR A 94 31.92 1.91 39.87
N TRP A 95 31.94 2.66 38.79
CA TRP A 95 31.51 4.06 38.77
C TRP A 95 30.69 4.35 37.49
N LYS A 96 29.79 5.32 37.58
CA LYS A 96 29.01 5.84 36.45
C LYS A 96 28.83 7.35 36.62
N MET A 97 29.03 8.09 35.54
CA MET A 97 28.87 9.53 35.49
C MET A 97 28.00 9.91 34.31
N SER A 98 26.79 10.45 34.54
CA SER A 98 25.92 10.97 33.53
C SER A 98 26.22 12.43 33.23
N THR A 99 26.08 12.81 31.95
CA THR A 99 26.30 14.19 31.52
C THR A 99 25.34 14.50 30.34
N THR A 100 25.19 15.78 30.04
CA THR A 100 24.39 16.24 28.90
C THR A 100 25.29 16.82 27.82
N ALA A 101 25.09 16.42 26.58
CA ALA A 101 25.79 16.96 25.43
C ALA A 101 25.47 18.45 25.24
N PRO A 102 26.39 19.25 24.70
CA PRO A 102 26.14 20.64 24.37
C PRO A 102 25.08 20.73 23.28
N VAL A 103 24.38 21.88 23.17
CA VAL A 103 23.36 22.16 22.15
C VAL A 103 23.97 22.66 20.83
N LYS A 104 25.28 22.89 20.79
CA LYS A 104 26.03 23.32 19.59
C LYS A 104 26.87 22.15 19.06
N LYS A 105 26.96 22.04 17.73
CA LYS A 105 27.84 21.09 17.07
C LYS A 105 29.28 21.32 17.47
N GLY A 106 30.06 20.24 17.62
CA GLY A 106 31.48 20.31 17.99
C GLY A 106 32.01 18.97 18.43
N LYS A 107 33.21 19.01 18.99
CA LYS A 107 33.88 17.87 19.62
C LYS A 107 34.49 18.27 20.94
N THR A 108 34.58 17.34 21.89
CA THR A 108 35.21 17.56 23.15
C THR A 108 36.09 16.35 23.49
N THR A 109 37.35 16.62 23.85
CA THR A 109 38.28 15.60 24.30
C THR A 109 38.24 15.51 25.82
N TYR A 110 38.07 14.30 26.31
CA TYR A 110 37.94 13.95 27.72
C TYR A 110 39.05 13.01 28.14
N ARG A 111 39.32 12.98 29.47
CA ARG A 111 39.96 11.88 30.17
C ARG A 111 39.29 11.65 31.52
N ILE A 112 39.45 10.47 32.06
CA ILE A 112 39.03 10.11 33.44
C ILE A 112 40.24 10.04 34.32
N VAL A 113 40.10 10.54 35.54
CA VAL A 113 41.17 10.51 36.55
C VAL A 113 40.60 9.95 37.84
N VAL A 114 41.33 9.04 38.49
CA VAL A 114 41.03 8.56 39.83
C VAL A 114 41.71 9.51 40.80
N ASP A 115 40.94 10.15 41.68
CA ASP A 115 41.49 11.09 42.69
C ASP A 115 41.92 10.33 43.96
N ARG A 116 43.09 9.70 43.86
CA ARG A 116 43.78 9.03 44.90
C ARG A 116 45.32 9.31 44.78
N GLY A 117 46.13 8.86 45.64
CA GLY A 117 47.56 9.23 45.72
C GLY A 117 48.35 9.11 44.43
N ASP A 118 48.17 8.00 43.67
CA ASP A 118 48.86 7.70 42.44
C ASP A 118 48.13 8.33 41.19
N LYS A 119 46.93 8.86 41.36
CA LYS A 119 46.11 9.54 40.34
C LYS A 119 46.10 8.85 38.98
N PRO A 120 45.68 7.58 38.87
CA PRO A 120 45.55 6.90 37.59
C PRO A 120 44.69 7.69 36.61
N LYS A 121 45.08 7.72 35.31
CA LYS A 121 44.42 8.49 34.26
C LYS A 121 44.13 7.56 33.08
N SER A 122 42.96 7.69 32.49
CA SER A 122 42.68 7.04 31.22
C SER A 122 43.43 7.71 30.05
N ASP A 123 43.54 7.03 28.93
CA ASP A 123 43.82 7.68 27.66
C ASP A 123 42.76 8.74 27.36
N SER A 124 43.12 9.71 26.52
CA SER A 124 42.15 10.69 26.09
C SER A 124 41.26 10.16 24.99
N PHE A 125 39.98 10.48 25.04
CA PHE A 125 38.99 10.12 24.03
C PHE A 125 38.18 11.33 23.62
N THR A 126 37.73 11.36 22.35
CA THR A 126 36.98 12.48 21.81
C THR A 126 35.55 12.06 21.51
N VAL A 127 34.60 12.87 22.00
CA VAL A 127 33.16 12.71 21.68
C VAL A 127 32.74 13.82 20.71
N VAL A 128 32.10 13.43 19.62
CA VAL A 128 31.56 14.34 18.60
C VAL A 128 30.11 14.61 18.87
N PHE A 129 29.70 15.87 18.85
CA PHE A 129 28.30 16.30 19.05
C PHE A 129 27.66 16.72 17.73
N LYS A 130 26.61 16.00 17.31
CA LYS A 130 25.95 16.22 16.06
C LYS A 130 24.43 16.44 16.24
N LYS A 131 23.79 17.14 15.29
CA LYS A 131 22.34 17.16 15.22
C LYS A 131 21.85 15.74 14.94
N ALA A 132 20.84 15.30 15.69
CA ALA A 132 20.23 13.99 15.46
C ALA A 132 19.61 13.92 14.05
N LYS A 133 19.72 12.75 13.41
CA LYS A 133 18.97 12.38 12.22
C LYS A 133 17.97 11.30 12.61
N VAL A 134 16.72 11.43 12.18
CA VAL A 134 15.69 10.42 12.36
C VAL A 134 15.55 9.64 11.06
N ASN A 135 15.86 8.35 11.09
CA ASN A 135 15.57 7.44 10.02
C ASN A 135 14.35 6.60 10.42
N PHE A 136 13.43 6.36 9.50
CA PHE A 136 12.34 5.41 9.74
C PHE A 136 11.81 4.88 8.43
N VAL A 137 11.21 3.71 8.48
CA VAL A 137 10.57 3.05 7.34
C VAL A 137 9.26 2.41 7.78
N ALA A 138 8.31 2.36 6.87
CA ALA A 138 7.15 1.49 6.98
C ALA A 138 7.57 0.04 6.68
N GLN A 139 7.10 -0.91 7.49
CA GLN A 139 7.37 -2.34 7.27
C GLN A 139 6.60 -2.91 6.08
N SER A 140 5.61 -2.16 5.57
CA SER A 140 4.89 -2.48 4.34
C SER A 140 4.53 -1.19 3.62
N SER A 141 4.71 -1.15 2.31
CA SER A 141 4.31 -0.03 1.45
C SER A 141 2.83 -0.09 1.07
N ALA A 142 2.17 -1.26 1.25
CA ALA A 142 0.76 -1.46 1.01
C ALA A 142 0.13 -2.31 2.14
N VAL A 143 -1.07 -1.95 2.57
CA VAL A 143 -1.80 -2.65 3.63
C VAL A 143 -3.30 -2.63 3.35
N ASN A 144 -4.03 -3.61 3.85
CA ASN A 144 -5.49 -3.62 3.78
C ASN A 144 -6.13 -2.59 4.73
N PRO A 145 -7.37 -2.11 4.43
CA PRO A 145 -8.10 -1.22 5.32
C PRO A 145 -8.20 -1.76 6.75
N ALA A 146 -8.00 -0.88 7.72
CA ALA A 146 -7.99 -1.16 9.16
C ALA A 146 -6.88 -2.09 9.66
N ASN A 147 -6.07 -2.72 8.80
CA ASN A 147 -4.96 -3.56 9.23
C ASN A 147 -3.86 -2.74 9.93
N PRO A 148 -3.06 -3.36 10.80
CA PRO A 148 -1.94 -2.68 11.43
C PRO A 148 -0.86 -2.33 10.42
N ILE A 149 -0.30 -1.11 10.56
CA ILE A 149 0.90 -0.66 9.88
C ILE A 149 2.01 -0.60 10.90
N GLY A 150 3.07 -1.38 10.71
CA GLY A 150 4.30 -1.31 11.49
C GLY A 150 5.25 -0.26 10.91
N PHE A 151 5.91 0.50 11.80
CA PHE A 151 7.01 1.39 11.45
C PHE A 151 8.15 1.12 12.40
N ILE A 152 9.37 1.06 11.89
CA ILE A 152 10.58 0.95 12.67
C ILE A 152 11.51 2.12 12.36
N GLY A 153 12.29 2.55 13.31
CA GLY A 153 13.22 3.66 13.09
C GLY A 153 14.30 3.79 14.12
N THR A 154 15.24 4.69 13.85
CA THR A 154 16.37 5.00 14.72
C THR A 154 16.64 6.50 14.76
N ILE A 155 17.23 6.95 15.87
CA ILE A 155 17.88 8.26 15.98
C ILE A 155 19.39 8.05 15.94
N ASN A 156 20.06 8.74 15.05
CA ASN A 156 21.51 8.71 14.93
C ASN A 156 22.11 10.13 15.10
N PRO A 157 23.07 10.39 16.01
CA PRO A 157 23.64 9.46 16.99
C PRO A 157 22.58 8.94 17.99
N PRO A 158 22.75 7.70 18.52
CA PRO A 158 21.81 7.09 19.45
C PRO A 158 21.54 7.97 20.67
N ALA A 159 20.29 8.04 21.09
CA ALA A 159 19.89 8.75 22.30
C ALA A 159 18.69 8.05 22.96
N ASN A 160 18.86 7.73 24.25
CA ASN A 160 17.87 7.01 25.04
C ASN A 160 16.75 7.92 25.54
N LYS A 161 15.52 7.38 25.58
CA LYS A 161 14.31 8.06 26.12
C LYS A 161 13.96 9.37 25.41
N VAL A 162 14.40 9.56 24.17
CA VAL A 162 13.93 10.66 23.34
C VAL A 162 12.49 10.41 22.94
N GLY A 163 11.62 11.39 23.17
CA GLY A 163 10.24 11.33 22.72
C GLY A 163 10.17 11.46 21.20
N VAL A 164 9.50 10.53 20.54
CA VAL A 164 9.24 10.54 19.11
C VAL A 164 7.74 10.48 18.86
N GLN A 165 7.29 11.16 17.82
CA GLN A 165 5.89 11.22 17.43
C GLN A 165 5.74 10.87 15.96
N LEU A 166 4.96 9.82 15.67
CA LEU A 166 4.50 9.51 14.33
C LEU A 166 3.37 10.48 13.97
N GLN A 167 3.49 11.12 12.81
CA GLN A 167 2.51 12.03 12.26
C GLN A 167 2.02 11.52 10.92
N ILE A 168 0.74 11.76 10.62
CA ILE A 168 0.10 11.54 9.33
C ILE A 168 -0.30 12.88 8.72
N TYR A 169 -0.16 13.04 7.40
CA TYR A 169 -0.59 14.25 6.71
C TYR A 169 -2.09 14.24 6.48
N ASP A 170 -2.81 15.19 7.08
CA ASP A 170 -4.25 15.42 6.86
C ASP A 170 -4.43 16.31 5.63
N LYS A 171 -4.86 15.69 4.50
CA LYS A 171 -5.05 16.39 3.22
C LYS A 171 -6.15 17.47 3.29
N LYS A 172 -7.20 17.27 4.13
CA LYS A 172 -8.30 18.25 4.27
C LYS A 172 -7.84 19.46 5.05
N LYS A 173 -7.10 19.26 6.15
CA LYS A 173 -6.58 20.33 6.99
C LYS A 173 -5.24 20.90 6.50
N LYS A 174 -4.63 20.27 5.47
CA LYS A 174 -3.31 20.61 4.92
C LYS A 174 -2.22 20.70 6.00
N LYS A 175 -2.25 19.80 6.99
CA LYS A 175 -1.29 19.78 8.10
C LYS A 175 -0.97 18.39 8.60
N TRP A 176 0.18 18.27 9.26
CA TRP A 176 0.59 17.06 9.97
C TRP A 176 -0.17 16.92 11.29
N VAL A 177 -0.76 15.77 11.54
CA VAL A 177 -1.49 15.44 12.77
C VAL A 177 -0.84 14.25 13.46
N LYS A 178 -0.84 14.27 14.78
CA LYS A 178 -0.31 13.18 15.61
C LYS A 178 -1.12 11.90 15.37
N LYS A 179 -0.40 10.79 15.17
CA LYS A 179 -0.97 9.44 15.08
C LYS A 179 -0.58 8.55 16.26
N ALA A 180 0.69 8.59 16.66
CA ALA A 180 1.22 7.81 17.79
C ALA A 180 2.40 8.51 18.44
N SER A 181 2.83 8.04 19.62
CA SER A 181 4.04 8.49 20.30
C SER A 181 4.77 7.30 20.90
N ALA A 182 6.10 7.40 20.93
CA ALA A 182 6.99 6.42 21.58
C ALA A 182 8.20 7.13 22.20
N LYS A 183 9.06 6.36 22.87
CA LYS A 183 10.39 6.80 23.33
C LYS A 183 11.44 5.87 22.74
N THR A 184 12.60 6.43 22.42
CA THR A 184 13.72 5.63 21.93
C THR A 184 14.30 4.75 23.01
N ALA A 185 14.80 3.58 22.63
CA ALA A 185 15.65 2.70 23.43
C ALA A 185 17.09 3.25 23.54
N ALA A 186 17.97 2.54 24.23
CA ALA A 186 19.36 2.97 24.47
C ALA A 186 20.19 3.06 23.17
N ASP A 187 19.93 2.20 22.22
CA ASP A 187 20.50 2.18 20.87
C ASP A 187 19.88 3.21 19.90
N GLY A 188 18.93 4.02 20.39
CA GLY A 188 18.21 5.01 19.60
C GLY A 188 17.05 4.45 18.81
N SER A 189 16.75 3.15 18.86
CA SER A 189 15.67 2.51 18.14
C SER A 189 14.29 2.87 18.71
N PHE A 190 13.28 2.84 17.84
CA PHE A 190 11.86 3.00 18.18
C PHE A 190 10.99 2.27 17.17
N ASN A 191 9.77 1.97 17.58
CA ASN A 191 8.74 1.42 16.68
C ASN A 191 7.38 2.05 16.94
N PHE A 192 6.49 1.90 15.94
CA PHE A 192 5.07 2.22 16.07
C PHE A 192 4.25 1.13 15.40
N THR A 193 3.09 0.86 15.95
CA THR A 193 2.03 0.11 15.29
C THR A 193 0.76 0.94 15.33
N VAL A 194 0.17 1.22 14.18
CA VAL A 194 -1.06 1.99 14.06
C VAL A 194 -2.00 1.33 13.07
N SER A 195 -3.32 1.47 13.26
CA SER A 195 -4.28 0.97 12.29
C SER A 195 -4.28 1.83 11.02
N ALA A 196 -4.30 1.18 9.87
CA ALA A 196 -4.52 1.80 8.57
C ALA A 196 -5.87 2.53 8.52
N SER A 197 -6.01 3.45 7.59
CA SER A 197 -7.31 4.03 7.26
C SER A 197 -8.30 2.94 6.83
N ARG A 198 -9.59 3.18 7.02
CA ARG A 198 -10.64 2.36 6.40
C ARG A 198 -10.89 2.76 4.94
N THR A 199 -10.37 3.90 4.52
CA THR A 199 -10.52 4.44 3.17
C THR A 199 -9.29 4.10 2.35
N THR A 200 -9.49 3.57 1.17
CA THR A 200 -8.44 3.30 0.18
C THR A 200 -7.83 4.61 -0.29
N SER A 201 -6.55 4.81 -0.04
CA SER A 201 -5.79 6.00 -0.47
C SER A 201 -4.32 5.84 -0.14
N LYS A 202 -3.51 6.76 -0.65
CA LYS A 202 -2.11 6.94 -0.24
C LYS A 202 -2.03 7.90 0.93
N PHE A 203 -1.32 7.49 1.96
CA PHE A 203 -1.12 8.25 3.19
C PHE A 203 0.36 8.50 3.41
N LYS A 204 0.71 9.76 3.73
CA LYS A 204 2.07 10.16 4.06
C LYS A 204 2.26 10.20 5.55
N TYR A 205 3.38 9.65 6.00
CA TYR A 205 3.80 9.60 7.40
C TYR A 205 5.18 10.22 7.56
N ARG A 206 5.45 10.81 8.73
CA ARG A 206 6.76 11.23 9.17
C ARG A 206 6.93 11.06 10.67
N VAL A 207 8.15 11.08 11.15
CA VAL A 207 8.45 11.07 12.57
C VAL A 207 9.14 12.36 12.96
N VAL A 208 8.75 12.94 14.09
CA VAL A 208 9.38 14.12 14.66
C VAL A 208 9.80 13.85 16.11
N THR A 209 10.92 14.43 16.55
CA THR A 209 11.33 14.40 17.96
C THR A 209 10.54 15.43 18.75
N THR A 210 10.12 15.07 19.98
CA THR A 210 9.27 15.92 20.83
C THR A 210 9.88 16.29 22.16
N SER A 211 10.77 15.45 22.70
CA SER A 211 11.43 15.65 23.99
C SER A 211 12.75 14.87 24.07
N GLY A 212 13.53 15.11 25.10
CA GLY A 212 14.80 14.38 25.37
C GLY A 212 16.01 14.90 24.61
N ILE A 213 15.82 15.67 23.55
CA ILE A 213 16.82 16.48 22.86
C ILE A 213 16.23 17.85 22.53
N PRO A 214 16.97 18.94 22.73
CA PRO A 214 16.45 20.31 22.55
C PRO A 214 16.28 20.70 21.07
N VAL A 215 17.03 20.08 20.17
CA VAL A 215 16.99 20.36 18.74
C VAL A 215 15.99 19.42 18.07
N LYS A 216 14.80 19.92 17.76
CA LYS A 216 13.79 19.17 17.03
C LYS A 216 14.32 18.70 15.68
N THR A 217 13.99 17.47 15.34
CA THR A 217 14.38 16.83 14.09
C THR A 217 13.18 16.09 13.50
N GLU A 218 13.08 16.10 12.19
CA GLU A 218 12.05 15.42 11.41
C GLU A 218 12.72 14.40 10.49
N SER A 219 12.01 13.30 10.21
CA SER A 219 12.42 12.31 9.22
C SER A 219 12.02 12.72 7.80
N GLU A 220 12.53 11.99 6.83
CA GLU A 220 11.93 11.94 5.49
C GLU A 220 10.49 11.39 5.58
N GLU A 221 9.67 11.70 4.57
CA GLU A 221 8.30 11.19 4.47
C GLU A 221 8.30 9.73 4.01
N GLN A 222 7.37 8.93 4.55
CA GLN A 222 7.07 7.58 4.09
C GLN A 222 5.63 7.54 3.57
N GLU A 223 5.41 6.96 2.40
CA GLU A 223 4.09 6.76 1.84
C GLU A 223 3.65 5.32 2.05
N VAL A 224 2.44 5.12 2.56
CA VAL A 224 1.79 3.81 2.68
C VAL A 224 0.47 3.86 1.92
N THR A 225 0.26 2.91 1.01
CA THR A 225 -0.98 2.76 0.25
C THR A 225 -1.91 1.83 1.02
N VAL A 226 -3.12 2.29 1.30
CA VAL A 226 -4.19 1.41 1.80
C VAL A 226 -4.91 0.85 0.59
N VAL A 227 -4.82 -0.46 0.41
CA VAL A 227 -5.43 -1.22 -0.69
C VAL A 227 -6.68 -1.94 -0.20
N PRO A 228 -7.69 -2.21 -1.05
CA PRO A 228 -8.85 -2.97 -0.62
C PRO A 228 -8.46 -4.40 -0.23
N ARG A 229 -9.17 -4.94 0.76
CA ARG A 229 -9.06 -6.36 1.08
C ARG A 229 -9.76 -7.14 -0.01
N VAL A 230 -9.04 -7.97 -0.74
CA VAL A 230 -9.57 -8.78 -1.84
C VAL A 230 -9.95 -10.18 -1.32
N GLU A 231 -10.93 -10.24 -0.42
CA GLU A 231 -11.55 -11.48 0.03
C GLU A 231 -13.05 -11.33 -0.19
N GLY A 232 -13.53 -11.44 -1.35
CA GLY A 232 -14.95 -11.46 -1.69
C GLY A 232 -15.11 -12.63 -2.63
N LEU A 233 -15.28 -13.82 -2.06
CA LEU A 233 -15.37 -15.00 -2.89
C LEU A 233 -16.81 -15.21 -3.32
N GLY A 234 -17.02 -15.04 -4.62
CA GLY A 234 -18.20 -15.49 -5.31
C GLY A 234 -18.15 -16.99 -5.62
N PRO A 235 -18.98 -17.45 -6.52
CA PRO A 235 -18.99 -18.85 -6.93
C PRO A 235 -17.61 -19.38 -7.33
N ASN A 236 -17.32 -20.61 -6.91
CA ASN A 236 -16.05 -21.31 -7.17
C ASN A 236 -14.79 -20.60 -6.65
N GLY A 237 -14.93 -19.84 -5.57
CA GLY A 237 -13.81 -19.13 -4.95
C GLY A 237 -13.27 -17.95 -5.76
N ARG A 238 -14.01 -17.47 -6.76
CA ARG A 238 -13.62 -16.34 -7.60
C ARG A 238 -14.00 -15.01 -6.97
N ILE A 239 -13.27 -13.97 -7.27
CA ILE A 239 -13.54 -12.64 -6.71
C ILE A 239 -14.84 -12.09 -7.28
N LEU A 240 -15.76 -11.75 -6.39
CA LEU A 240 -17.09 -11.26 -6.72
C LEU A 240 -17.08 -9.77 -7.05
N GLY A 241 -17.83 -9.39 -8.06
CA GLY A 241 -18.15 -8.01 -8.41
C GLY A 241 -19.60 -7.87 -8.87
N THR A 242 -19.95 -6.63 -9.16
CA THR A 242 -21.28 -6.27 -9.68
C THR A 242 -21.13 -5.29 -10.83
N ASP A 243 -22.20 -5.07 -11.58
CA ASP A 243 -22.30 -3.89 -12.43
C ASP A 243 -23.68 -3.24 -12.27
N ILE A 244 -23.71 -1.92 -12.47
CA ILE A 244 -24.88 -1.10 -12.22
C ILE A 244 -25.03 0.03 -13.23
N SER A 245 -26.28 0.41 -13.44
CA SER A 245 -26.68 1.56 -14.25
C SER A 245 -27.89 2.26 -13.62
N ARG A 246 -28.49 3.19 -14.33
CA ARG A 246 -29.72 3.87 -13.90
C ARG A 246 -30.85 2.94 -13.42
N TYR A 247 -30.84 1.68 -13.83
CA TYR A 247 -31.89 0.71 -13.46
C TYR A 247 -31.87 0.34 -11.97
N GLN A 248 -30.74 0.52 -11.29
CA GLN A 248 -30.63 0.31 -9.86
C GLN A 248 -31.17 1.48 -9.03
N SER A 249 -31.32 2.67 -9.62
CA SER A 249 -31.84 3.94 -9.08
C SER A 249 -31.14 4.46 -7.82
N THR A 250 -30.78 3.62 -6.87
CA THR A 250 -29.97 3.93 -5.68
C THR A 250 -28.96 2.82 -5.42
N ALA A 251 -27.82 3.16 -4.80
CA ALA A 251 -26.81 2.18 -4.43
C ALA A 251 -26.16 2.56 -3.09
N ASP A 252 -26.12 1.57 -2.16
CA ASP A 252 -25.36 1.59 -0.92
C ASP A 252 -24.09 0.74 -1.11
N PHE A 253 -22.99 1.39 -1.43
CA PHE A 253 -21.73 0.71 -1.72
C PHE A 253 -21.08 0.08 -0.50
N ALA A 254 -21.39 0.53 0.71
CA ALA A 254 -20.92 -0.12 1.93
C ALA A 254 -21.60 -1.48 2.11
N LYS A 255 -22.90 -1.58 1.84
CA LYS A 255 -23.62 -2.87 1.79
C LYS A 255 -23.12 -3.76 0.66
N MET A 256 -22.88 -3.19 -0.53
CA MET A 256 -22.34 -3.93 -1.66
C MET A 256 -20.98 -4.59 -1.31
N TYR A 257 -20.08 -3.84 -0.68
CA TYR A 257 -18.81 -4.37 -0.19
C TYR A 257 -19.02 -5.44 0.90
N ALA A 258 -19.93 -5.20 1.86
CA ALA A 258 -20.24 -6.15 2.93
C ALA A 258 -20.88 -7.45 2.40
N ALA A 259 -21.63 -7.37 1.30
CA ALA A 259 -22.20 -8.53 0.60
C ALA A 259 -21.15 -9.36 -0.16
N GLY A 260 -19.89 -8.92 -0.21
CA GLY A 260 -18.79 -9.67 -0.80
C GLY A 260 -18.23 -9.09 -2.09
N ALA A 261 -18.87 -8.10 -2.73
CA ALA A 261 -18.33 -7.47 -3.92
C ALA A 261 -16.99 -6.78 -3.62
N ARG A 262 -16.04 -6.86 -4.55
CA ARG A 262 -14.74 -6.20 -4.45
C ARG A 262 -14.50 -5.22 -5.58
N TYR A 263 -15.29 -5.31 -6.63
CA TYR A 263 -15.30 -4.34 -7.71
C TYR A 263 -16.73 -4.09 -8.19
N VAL A 264 -16.92 -2.96 -8.86
CA VAL A 264 -18.18 -2.58 -9.50
C VAL A 264 -17.89 -1.89 -10.84
N PHE A 265 -18.58 -2.29 -11.88
CA PHE A 265 -18.63 -1.54 -13.12
C PHE A 265 -19.85 -0.61 -13.10
N ILE A 266 -19.64 0.66 -13.45
CA ILE A 266 -20.67 1.71 -13.41
C ILE A 266 -20.81 2.32 -14.79
N LYS A 267 -22.05 2.33 -15.33
CA LYS A 267 -22.34 3.03 -16.58
C LYS A 267 -22.04 4.52 -16.42
N SER A 268 -21.09 5.05 -17.19
CA SER A 268 -20.69 6.44 -17.10
C SER A 268 -20.88 7.22 -18.40
N SER A 269 -21.11 6.53 -19.52
CA SER A 269 -21.43 7.15 -20.79
C SER A 269 -22.29 6.24 -21.68
N ASP A 270 -22.87 6.81 -22.74
CA ASP A 270 -23.79 6.13 -23.67
C ASP A 270 -23.73 6.84 -25.02
N GLY A 271 -23.85 6.10 -26.12
CA GLY A 271 -23.90 6.66 -27.47
C GLY A 271 -25.16 7.49 -27.75
N GLY A 272 -26.26 7.23 -27.02
CA GLY A 272 -27.50 8.00 -27.13
C GLY A 272 -27.49 9.24 -26.21
N PRO A 273 -27.78 10.45 -26.72
CA PRO A 273 -27.57 11.71 -25.97
C PRO A 273 -28.38 11.78 -24.67
N ASN A 274 -29.66 11.38 -24.67
CA ASN A 274 -30.49 11.37 -23.46
C ASN A 274 -30.08 10.30 -22.46
N ALA A 275 -29.59 9.15 -22.92
CA ALA A 275 -29.07 8.08 -22.07
C ALA A 275 -27.69 8.47 -21.49
N HIS A 276 -26.87 9.15 -22.28
CA HIS A 276 -25.60 9.70 -21.83
C HIS A 276 -25.76 10.66 -20.65
N ALA A 277 -26.63 11.66 -20.77
CA ALA A 277 -26.88 12.63 -19.69
C ALA A 277 -27.28 11.94 -18.37
N ARG A 278 -28.13 10.90 -18.45
CA ARG A 278 -28.51 10.10 -17.28
C ARG A 278 -27.33 9.29 -16.71
N ALA A 279 -26.52 8.66 -17.58
CA ALA A 279 -25.35 7.91 -17.16
C ALA A 279 -24.37 8.79 -16.41
N VAL A 280 -24.10 10.00 -16.91
CA VAL A 280 -23.27 11.03 -16.26
C VAL A 280 -23.77 11.34 -14.85
N GLY A 281 -25.07 11.63 -14.68
CA GLY A 281 -25.64 12.03 -13.39
C GLY A 281 -25.49 10.95 -12.30
N PHE A 282 -25.63 9.66 -12.66
CA PHE A 282 -25.38 8.57 -11.72
C PHE A 282 -23.89 8.35 -11.47
N ALA A 283 -23.06 8.35 -12.50
CA ALA A 283 -21.64 8.09 -12.40
C ALA A 283 -20.93 9.13 -11.51
N ASP A 284 -21.29 10.41 -11.60
CA ASP A 284 -20.71 11.48 -10.82
C ASP A 284 -20.92 11.30 -9.31
N GLN A 285 -22.03 10.70 -8.91
CA GLN A 285 -22.35 10.39 -7.53
C GLN A 285 -21.74 9.04 -7.08
N TRP A 286 -21.83 8.03 -7.92
CA TRP A 286 -21.55 6.65 -7.53
C TRP A 286 -20.07 6.28 -7.58
N ILE A 287 -19.31 6.78 -8.55
CA ILE A 287 -17.88 6.46 -8.68
C ILE A 287 -17.08 6.87 -7.41
N PRO A 288 -17.19 8.13 -6.91
CA PRO A 288 -16.49 8.50 -5.69
C PRO A 288 -17.02 7.76 -4.44
N ALA A 289 -18.33 7.47 -4.38
CA ALA A 289 -18.93 6.74 -3.26
C ALA A 289 -18.48 5.26 -3.23
N ALA A 290 -18.43 4.60 -4.38
CA ALA A 290 -17.94 3.22 -4.51
C ALA A 290 -16.45 3.11 -4.11
N LYS A 291 -15.60 4.02 -4.60
CA LYS A 291 -14.19 4.10 -4.18
C LYS A 291 -14.04 4.35 -2.68
N ALA A 292 -14.88 5.22 -2.10
CA ALA A 292 -14.87 5.49 -0.66
C ALA A 292 -15.29 4.28 0.19
N ALA A 293 -16.15 3.42 -0.35
CA ALA A 293 -16.53 2.15 0.27
C ALA A 293 -15.47 1.04 0.15
N GLY A 294 -14.42 1.26 -0.64
CA GLY A 294 -13.32 0.31 -0.83
C GLY A 294 -13.47 -0.60 -2.06
N LEU A 295 -14.45 -0.36 -2.92
CA LEU A 295 -14.61 -1.08 -4.18
C LEU A 295 -13.62 -0.57 -5.23
N MET A 296 -13.08 -1.47 -6.04
CA MET A 296 -12.42 -1.12 -7.29
C MET A 296 -13.49 -0.77 -8.33
N VAL A 297 -13.29 0.32 -9.05
CA VAL A 297 -14.33 0.86 -9.93
C VAL A 297 -13.88 0.85 -11.38
N GLY A 298 -14.66 0.16 -12.22
CA GLY A 298 -14.61 0.28 -13.67
C GLY A 298 -15.72 1.20 -14.17
N GLN A 299 -15.49 1.87 -15.28
CA GLN A 299 -16.49 2.68 -15.96
C GLN A 299 -16.80 2.03 -17.29
N TYR A 300 -18.08 1.93 -17.66
CA TYR A 300 -18.44 1.41 -18.97
C TYR A 300 -19.22 2.39 -19.84
N HIS A 301 -19.00 2.29 -21.14
CA HIS A 301 -19.67 3.01 -22.20
C HIS A 301 -20.59 2.06 -22.95
N PHE A 302 -21.87 2.33 -22.95
CA PHE A 302 -22.83 1.62 -23.80
C PHE A 302 -22.76 2.18 -25.22
N ALA A 303 -22.20 1.40 -26.12
CA ALA A 303 -21.96 1.82 -27.49
C ALA A 303 -23.21 1.73 -28.35
N GLN A 304 -23.37 2.67 -29.26
CA GLN A 304 -24.46 2.68 -30.26
C GLN A 304 -23.89 2.94 -31.64
N ILE A 305 -24.01 1.95 -32.52
CA ILE A 305 -23.61 2.08 -33.93
C ILE A 305 -24.70 2.88 -34.68
N PRO A 306 -24.32 3.88 -35.48
CA PRO A 306 -25.31 4.60 -36.28
C PRO A 306 -25.94 3.70 -37.36
N ASN A 307 -27.21 3.95 -37.70
CA ASN A 307 -27.91 3.21 -38.73
C ASN A 307 -27.53 3.76 -40.12
N THR A 308 -26.41 3.35 -40.67
CA THR A 308 -25.83 3.76 -41.94
C THR A 308 -24.89 2.70 -42.48
N ASP A 309 -24.68 2.66 -43.79
CA ASP A 309 -23.64 1.88 -44.47
C ASP A 309 -22.41 2.72 -44.85
N ASP A 310 -22.43 4.03 -44.55
CA ASP A 310 -21.26 4.91 -44.72
C ASP A 310 -20.23 4.65 -43.62
N MET A 311 -19.11 4.04 -44.00
CA MET A 311 -18.03 3.69 -43.09
C MET A 311 -17.39 4.93 -42.43
N ASN A 312 -17.35 6.09 -43.09
CA ASN A 312 -16.82 7.32 -42.49
C ASN A 312 -17.71 7.80 -41.34
N VAL A 313 -19.05 7.75 -41.52
CA VAL A 313 -20.00 8.09 -40.46
C VAL A 313 -19.85 7.14 -39.24
N ILE A 314 -19.61 5.85 -39.51
CA ILE A 314 -19.39 4.83 -38.49
C ILE A 314 -18.11 5.15 -37.71
N ILE A 315 -16.99 5.48 -38.38
CA ILE A 315 -15.71 5.85 -37.75
C ILE A 315 -15.84 7.15 -36.97
N GLU A 316 -16.50 8.17 -37.50
CA GLU A 316 -16.73 9.43 -36.79
C GLU A 316 -17.55 9.23 -35.52
N ALA A 317 -18.62 8.44 -35.59
CA ALA A 317 -19.44 8.10 -34.45
C ALA A 317 -18.67 7.34 -33.37
N ALA A 318 -17.81 6.38 -33.74
CA ALA A 318 -16.94 5.66 -32.82
C ALA A 318 -15.96 6.59 -32.12
N ASN A 319 -15.34 7.51 -32.88
CA ASN A 319 -14.44 8.52 -32.34
C ASN A 319 -15.14 9.46 -31.36
N ALA A 320 -16.33 9.95 -31.70
CA ALA A 320 -17.11 10.83 -30.83
C ALA A 320 -17.51 10.13 -29.52
N GLN A 321 -17.96 8.87 -29.61
CA GLN A 321 -18.31 8.08 -28.43
C GLN A 321 -17.10 7.73 -27.56
N ALA A 322 -15.93 7.51 -28.16
CA ALA A 322 -14.67 7.37 -27.41
C ALA A 322 -14.32 8.66 -26.66
N ASP A 323 -14.48 9.83 -27.26
CA ASP A 323 -14.26 11.14 -26.63
C ASP A 323 -15.18 11.35 -25.41
N LEU A 324 -16.46 10.96 -25.52
CA LEU A 324 -17.38 10.99 -24.37
C LEU A 324 -16.81 10.15 -23.20
N MET A 325 -16.35 8.94 -23.48
CA MET A 325 -15.81 8.06 -22.45
C MET A 325 -14.49 8.58 -21.85
N ILE A 326 -13.60 9.08 -22.68
CA ILE A 326 -12.33 9.68 -22.24
C ILE A 326 -12.59 10.92 -21.36
N SER A 327 -13.58 11.74 -21.72
CA SER A 327 -14.00 12.88 -20.90
C SER A 327 -14.50 12.44 -19.52
N ARG A 328 -15.29 11.37 -19.44
CA ARG A 328 -15.77 10.81 -18.17
C ARG A 328 -14.62 10.26 -17.32
N TRP A 329 -13.69 9.54 -17.94
CA TRP A 329 -12.49 9.04 -17.28
C TRP A 329 -11.64 10.17 -16.67
N ASN A 330 -11.41 11.25 -17.41
CA ASN A 330 -10.70 12.43 -16.94
C ASN A 330 -11.43 13.12 -15.77
N ALA A 331 -12.76 13.27 -15.87
CA ALA A 331 -13.57 13.89 -14.81
C ALA A 331 -13.49 13.14 -13.48
N HIS A 332 -13.20 11.84 -13.50
CA HIS A 332 -13.04 11.00 -12.32
C HIS A 332 -11.57 10.72 -11.93
N GLY A 333 -10.63 11.53 -12.43
CA GLY A 333 -9.22 11.52 -12.02
C GLY A 333 -8.35 10.49 -12.74
N GLY A 334 -8.79 9.99 -13.87
CA GLY A 334 -7.99 9.11 -14.73
C GLY A 334 -7.63 7.78 -14.08
N TYR A 335 -6.49 7.22 -14.49
CA TYR A 335 -6.00 5.95 -13.95
C TYR A 335 -5.30 6.20 -12.60
N SER A 336 -5.91 5.73 -11.54
CA SER A 336 -5.41 5.84 -10.16
C SER A 336 -5.69 4.53 -9.41
N PRO A 337 -4.99 4.21 -8.32
CA PRO A 337 -5.28 3.01 -7.54
C PRO A 337 -6.77 2.88 -7.20
N GLY A 338 -7.34 1.72 -7.52
CA GLY A 338 -8.77 1.43 -7.42
C GLY A 338 -9.59 1.75 -8.69
N THR A 339 -8.92 2.09 -9.80
CA THR A 339 -9.60 2.29 -11.11
C THR A 339 -9.27 1.13 -12.04
N LEU A 340 -10.28 0.36 -12.43
CA LEU A 340 -10.19 -0.68 -13.46
C LEU A 340 -10.14 -0.05 -14.87
N PRO A 341 -9.67 -0.80 -15.88
CA PRO A 341 -9.73 -0.34 -17.26
C PRO A 341 -11.16 0.03 -17.69
N LEU A 342 -11.26 0.93 -18.64
CA LEU A 342 -12.53 1.32 -19.25
C LEU A 342 -13.16 0.15 -20.00
N VAL A 343 -14.47 0.12 -20.08
CA VAL A 343 -15.22 -0.95 -20.75
C VAL A 343 -15.97 -0.41 -21.95
N PHE A 344 -15.81 -1.10 -23.05
CA PHE A 344 -16.59 -0.97 -24.27
C PHE A 344 -17.71 -2.01 -24.24
N ASP A 345 -18.94 -1.56 -24.04
CA ASP A 345 -20.14 -2.39 -23.92
C ASP A 345 -20.90 -2.31 -25.26
N LEU A 346 -20.85 -3.38 -26.06
CA LEU A 346 -21.53 -3.49 -27.33
C LEU A 346 -22.42 -4.72 -27.35
N GLU A 347 -23.72 -4.47 -27.48
CA GLU A 347 -24.79 -5.47 -27.45
C GLU A 347 -25.78 -5.27 -28.56
N GLN A 348 -26.69 -6.25 -28.74
CA GLN A 348 -27.76 -6.19 -29.77
C GLN A 348 -28.56 -4.90 -29.69
N ALA A 349 -28.81 -4.36 -28.49
CA ALA A 349 -29.60 -3.13 -28.32
C ALA A 349 -28.88 -1.85 -28.82
N GLY A 350 -27.56 -1.90 -28.97
CA GLY A 350 -26.75 -0.81 -29.53
C GLY A 350 -26.45 -0.93 -31.02
N VAL A 351 -26.99 -1.95 -31.69
CA VAL A 351 -26.64 -2.29 -33.07
C VAL A 351 -27.90 -2.36 -33.96
N PRO A 352 -27.99 -1.57 -35.04
CA PRO A 352 -29.06 -1.69 -36.04
C PRO A 352 -29.12 -3.09 -36.64
N ARG A 353 -30.33 -3.51 -37.08
CA ARG A 353 -30.54 -4.87 -37.59
C ARG A 353 -29.76 -5.18 -38.88
N ASN A 354 -29.44 -4.18 -39.68
CA ASN A 354 -28.72 -4.28 -40.93
C ASN A 354 -27.19 -4.11 -40.80
N THR A 355 -26.70 -3.89 -39.58
CA THR A 355 -25.24 -3.74 -39.36
C THR A 355 -24.51 -5.03 -39.72
N THR A 356 -23.50 -4.90 -40.54
CA THR A 356 -22.61 -6.01 -40.92
C THR A 356 -21.53 -6.28 -39.87
N PRO A 357 -20.94 -7.48 -39.84
CA PRO A 357 -19.80 -7.78 -38.98
C PRO A 357 -18.60 -6.84 -39.20
N SER A 358 -18.39 -6.41 -40.46
CA SER A 358 -17.29 -5.47 -40.79
C SER A 358 -17.52 -4.08 -40.20
N GLU A 359 -18.72 -3.54 -40.23
CA GLU A 359 -19.09 -2.26 -39.65
C GLU A 359 -18.95 -2.31 -38.09
N ALA A 360 -19.47 -3.38 -37.48
CA ALA A 360 -19.36 -3.57 -36.05
C ALA A 360 -17.90 -3.70 -35.58
N ALA A 361 -17.07 -4.45 -36.31
CA ALA A 361 -15.66 -4.59 -36.01
C ALA A 361 -14.89 -3.27 -36.19
N THR A 362 -15.17 -2.52 -37.27
CA THR A 362 -14.54 -1.22 -37.54
C THR A 362 -14.88 -0.20 -36.44
N PHE A 363 -16.18 -0.09 -36.08
CA PHE A 363 -16.62 0.76 -35.00
C PHE A 363 -15.92 0.43 -33.68
N SER A 364 -15.91 -0.86 -33.32
CA SER A 364 -15.29 -1.34 -32.09
C SER A 364 -13.79 -1.06 -32.06
N LYS A 365 -13.07 -1.40 -33.13
CA LYS A 365 -11.63 -1.17 -33.24
C LYS A 365 -11.28 0.31 -33.13
N THR A 366 -12.00 1.18 -33.82
CA THR A 366 -11.79 2.64 -33.77
C THR A 366 -11.95 3.17 -32.36
N TRP A 367 -13.02 2.79 -31.67
CA TRP A 367 -13.25 3.20 -30.28
C TRP A 367 -12.16 2.69 -29.33
N LEU A 368 -11.85 1.40 -29.40
CA LEU A 368 -10.87 0.73 -28.52
C LEU A 368 -9.45 1.29 -28.69
N GLU A 369 -9.02 1.52 -29.92
CA GLU A 369 -7.71 2.09 -30.21
C GLU A 369 -7.59 3.54 -29.72
N LYS A 370 -8.61 4.36 -29.94
CA LYS A 370 -8.62 5.74 -29.46
C LYS A 370 -8.55 5.81 -27.92
N VAL A 371 -9.33 4.98 -27.22
CA VAL A 371 -9.29 4.91 -25.75
C VAL A 371 -7.95 4.35 -25.26
N THR A 372 -7.39 3.33 -25.93
CA THR A 372 -6.06 2.79 -25.59
C THR A 372 -5.00 3.88 -25.68
N ASN A 373 -4.99 4.64 -26.77
CA ASN A 373 -4.02 5.73 -26.99
C ASN A 373 -4.15 6.85 -25.95
N ALA A 374 -5.38 7.20 -25.57
CA ALA A 374 -5.63 8.25 -24.60
C ALA A 374 -5.32 7.84 -23.15
N THR A 375 -5.51 6.57 -22.79
CA THR A 375 -5.40 6.10 -21.41
C THR A 375 -4.14 5.30 -21.12
N GLY A 376 -3.45 4.81 -22.16
CA GLY A 376 -2.29 3.92 -22.03
C GLY A 376 -2.64 2.51 -21.53
N LYS A 377 -3.94 2.13 -21.54
CA LYS A 377 -4.43 0.83 -21.09
C LYS A 377 -5.38 0.24 -22.11
N LEU A 378 -5.32 -1.09 -22.28
CA LEU A 378 -6.28 -1.81 -23.10
C LEU A 378 -7.66 -1.75 -22.43
N PRO A 379 -8.71 -1.24 -23.09
CA PRO A 379 -10.09 -1.35 -22.61
C PRO A 379 -10.56 -2.81 -22.58
N ILE A 380 -11.61 -3.06 -21.82
CA ILE A 380 -12.28 -4.36 -21.74
C ILE A 380 -13.45 -4.34 -22.73
N ILE A 381 -13.62 -5.41 -23.49
CA ILE A 381 -14.82 -5.61 -24.32
C ILE A 381 -15.87 -6.36 -23.49
N TYR A 382 -17.07 -5.79 -23.35
CA TYR A 382 -18.23 -6.50 -22.81
C TYR A 382 -19.19 -6.87 -23.94
N SER A 383 -19.58 -8.14 -23.95
CA SER A 383 -20.63 -8.65 -24.83
C SER A 383 -21.08 -10.07 -24.45
N ASN A 384 -22.08 -10.61 -25.14
CA ASN A 384 -22.48 -12.01 -24.99
C ASN A 384 -21.86 -12.89 -26.11
N PRO A 385 -21.76 -14.23 -25.90
CA PRO A 385 -21.07 -15.13 -26.83
C PRO A 385 -21.65 -15.11 -28.27
N THR A 386 -22.96 -15.02 -28.40
CA THR A 386 -23.63 -14.99 -29.72
C THR A 386 -23.26 -13.72 -30.47
N PHE A 387 -23.24 -12.58 -29.78
CA PHE A 387 -22.88 -11.31 -30.38
C PHE A 387 -21.40 -11.28 -30.78
N LEU A 388 -20.49 -11.77 -29.89
CA LEU A 388 -19.06 -11.91 -30.20
C LEU A 388 -18.85 -12.70 -31.50
N LYS A 389 -19.55 -13.85 -31.66
CA LYS A 389 -19.44 -14.68 -32.84
C LYS A 389 -19.96 -13.96 -34.10
N ASN A 390 -21.12 -13.33 -34.00
CA ASN A 390 -21.82 -12.81 -35.17
C ASN A 390 -21.29 -11.45 -35.65
N TYR A 391 -20.77 -10.61 -34.76
CA TYR A 391 -20.40 -9.22 -35.08
C TYR A 391 -18.93 -8.88 -34.85
N LEU A 392 -18.22 -9.51 -33.91
CA LEU A 392 -16.86 -9.14 -33.59
C LEU A 392 -15.79 -10.16 -33.98
N ASN A 393 -16.20 -11.29 -34.53
CA ASN A 393 -15.32 -12.39 -34.94
C ASN A 393 -14.55 -12.15 -36.25
N SER A 394 -14.91 -11.08 -36.99
CA SER A 394 -14.32 -10.77 -38.30
C SER A 394 -12.93 -10.10 -38.22
N ASP A 395 -12.57 -9.50 -37.09
CA ASP A 395 -11.27 -8.84 -36.91
C ASP A 395 -10.48 -9.50 -35.79
N PRO A 396 -9.40 -10.27 -36.12
CA PRO A 396 -8.59 -10.97 -35.12
C PRO A 396 -7.82 -10.03 -34.18
N ASP A 397 -7.59 -8.77 -34.55
CA ASP A 397 -6.92 -7.79 -33.72
C ASP A 397 -7.69 -7.45 -32.44
N LEU A 398 -9.00 -7.69 -32.43
CA LEU A 398 -9.84 -7.51 -31.24
C LEU A 398 -9.53 -8.53 -30.15
N ALA A 399 -8.90 -9.65 -30.47
CA ALA A 399 -8.55 -10.70 -29.50
C ALA A 399 -7.53 -10.27 -28.45
N LYS A 400 -6.79 -9.17 -28.69
CA LYS A 400 -5.84 -8.60 -27.71
C LYS A 400 -6.52 -7.93 -26.51
N TYR A 401 -7.78 -7.53 -26.65
CA TYR A 401 -8.51 -6.84 -25.59
C TYR A 401 -9.06 -7.84 -24.56
N PRO A 402 -8.98 -7.53 -23.26
CA PRO A 402 -9.61 -8.35 -22.22
C PRO A 402 -11.13 -8.47 -22.47
N LEU A 403 -11.68 -9.64 -22.16
CA LEU A 403 -13.10 -9.92 -22.39
C LEU A 403 -13.87 -9.98 -21.07
N TRP A 404 -14.97 -9.25 -20.99
CA TRP A 404 -16.03 -9.41 -20.00
C TRP A 404 -17.23 -10.02 -20.69
N VAL A 405 -17.49 -11.30 -20.45
CA VAL A 405 -18.54 -12.05 -21.12
C VAL A 405 -19.81 -12.14 -20.28
N ALA A 406 -20.96 -11.82 -20.87
CA ALA A 406 -22.27 -12.06 -20.29
C ALA A 406 -22.78 -13.45 -20.73
N ASN A 407 -22.93 -14.37 -19.79
CA ASN A 407 -23.51 -15.67 -20.04
C ASN A 407 -24.17 -16.21 -18.77
N TYR A 408 -25.49 -16.19 -18.71
CA TYR A 408 -26.26 -16.37 -17.50
C TYR A 408 -26.56 -17.83 -17.18
N PHE A 409 -26.47 -18.14 -15.90
CA PHE A 409 -26.79 -19.44 -15.32
C PHE A 409 -27.58 -19.28 -14.03
N ASP A 410 -27.88 -20.41 -13.37
CA ASP A 410 -28.45 -20.40 -12.03
C ASP A 410 -27.54 -19.63 -11.07
N VAL A 411 -28.12 -18.64 -10.38
CA VAL A 411 -27.40 -17.78 -9.43
C VAL A 411 -26.77 -18.59 -8.29
N SER A 412 -27.40 -19.69 -7.90
CA SER A 412 -26.93 -20.56 -6.81
C SER A 412 -25.82 -21.51 -7.24
N ASN A 413 -25.75 -21.84 -8.54
CA ASN A 413 -24.72 -22.74 -9.11
C ASN A 413 -24.38 -22.39 -10.55
N PRO A 414 -23.63 -21.30 -10.80
CA PRO A 414 -23.30 -20.85 -12.15
C PRO A 414 -22.30 -21.75 -12.88
N GLY A 415 -21.73 -22.76 -12.22
CA GLY A 415 -20.67 -23.59 -12.80
C GLY A 415 -19.30 -22.92 -12.73
N VAL A 416 -18.27 -23.58 -13.29
CA VAL A 416 -16.87 -23.16 -13.18
C VAL A 416 -16.39 -22.20 -14.26
N SER A 417 -17.11 -22.08 -15.36
CA SER A 417 -16.78 -21.19 -16.48
C SER A 417 -18.02 -20.87 -17.29
N PRO A 418 -18.00 -19.80 -18.12
CA PRO A 418 -19.05 -19.55 -19.10
C PRO A 418 -19.18 -20.75 -20.04
N LYS A 419 -20.33 -21.43 -19.98
CA LYS A 419 -20.63 -22.55 -20.91
C LYS A 419 -21.12 -21.97 -22.23
N VAL A 420 -20.21 -21.51 -23.03
CA VAL A 420 -20.55 -20.88 -24.33
C VAL A 420 -20.71 -21.89 -25.48
N GLY A 421 -20.57 -23.19 -25.17
CA GLY A 421 -20.45 -24.22 -26.21
C GLY A 421 -19.18 -23.99 -27.04
N CYS A 422 -19.01 -24.77 -28.12
CA CYS A 422 -17.98 -24.52 -29.12
C CYS A 422 -18.35 -23.35 -30.04
N ILE A 423 -18.58 -22.16 -29.45
CA ILE A 423 -18.69 -20.94 -30.24
C ILE A 423 -17.27 -20.56 -30.65
N ASN A 424 -16.87 -20.92 -31.86
CA ASN A 424 -15.57 -20.56 -32.38
C ASN A 424 -15.50 -19.03 -32.58
N THR A 425 -14.77 -18.35 -31.71
CA THR A 425 -14.51 -16.92 -31.78
C THR A 425 -13.01 -16.67 -31.67
N ILE A 426 -12.57 -15.47 -32.01
CA ILE A 426 -11.17 -15.03 -31.85
C ILE A 426 -10.67 -15.10 -30.38
N TRP A 427 -11.57 -15.18 -29.40
CA TRP A 427 -11.23 -15.39 -27.98
C TRP A 427 -11.26 -16.87 -27.55
N THR A 428 -11.62 -17.79 -28.46
CA THR A 428 -11.67 -19.22 -28.15
C THR A 428 -10.25 -19.80 -28.20
N SER A 429 -9.87 -20.52 -27.16
CA SER A 429 -8.64 -21.31 -27.11
C SER A 429 -8.96 -22.78 -27.45
N ASP A 430 -7.92 -23.64 -27.44
CA ASP A 430 -8.04 -25.06 -27.66
C ASP A 430 -9.13 -25.70 -26.77
N GLY A 431 -9.89 -26.64 -27.33
CA GLY A 431 -10.95 -27.34 -26.60
C GLY A 431 -12.21 -26.53 -26.34
N CYS A 432 -12.49 -25.52 -27.14
CA CYS A 432 -13.68 -24.65 -27.04
C CYS A 432 -13.71 -23.78 -25.76
N ASN A 433 -12.57 -23.56 -25.12
CA ASN A 433 -12.48 -22.69 -23.95
C ASN A 433 -12.45 -21.22 -24.36
N LEU A 434 -13.42 -20.44 -23.89
CA LEU A 434 -13.40 -19.00 -24.06
C LEU A 434 -12.40 -18.36 -23.09
N ARG A 435 -11.49 -17.52 -23.60
CA ARG A 435 -10.63 -16.69 -22.78
C ARG A 435 -11.44 -15.49 -22.29
N TRP A 436 -11.56 -15.34 -20.99
CA TRP A 436 -12.31 -14.26 -20.36
C TRP A 436 -11.55 -13.70 -19.16
N THR A 437 -11.79 -12.44 -18.88
CA THR A 437 -11.24 -11.72 -17.72
C THR A 437 -12.31 -11.53 -16.65
N PHE A 438 -13.51 -11.13 -17.05
CA PHE A 438 -14.69 -11.02 -16.20
C PHE A 438 -15.82 -11.85 -16.80
N TRP A 439 -16.66 -12.38 -15.94
CA TRP A 439 -17.86 -13.12 -16.35
C TRP A 439 -19.06 -12.62 -15.58
N GLN A 440 -20.02 -12.01 -16.29
CA GLN A 440 -21.34 -11.70 -15.77
C GLN A 440 -22.18 -12.97 -15.85
N TYR A 441 -22.31 -13.66 -14.71
CA TYR A 441 -22.95 -14.96 -14.66
C TYR A 441 -24.43 -14.92 -14.31
N SER A 442 -24.94 -13.77 -13.85
CA SER A 442 -26.34 -13.56 -13.52
C SER A 442 -26.74 -12.08 -13.64
N GLN A 443 -28.00 -11.85 -14.05
CA GLN A 443 -28.68 -10.56 -14.02
C GLN A 443 -29.78 -10.50 -12.94
N THR A 444 -29.90 -11.53 -12.11
CA THR A 444 -30.98 -11.72 -11.12
C THR A 444 -30.46 -11.88 -9.70
N GLY A 445 -29.25 -11.43 -9.43
CA GLY A 445 -28.70 -11.41 -8.07
C GLY A 445 -29.62 -10.63 -7.11
N PRO A 446 -29.59 -10.93 -5.79
CA PRO A 446 -30.51 -10.35 -4.82
C PRO A 446 -30.16 -8.87 -4.54
N GLY A 447 -30.71 -7.93 -5.30
CA GLY A 447 -30.34 -6.51 -5.29
C GLY A 447 -30.34 -5.88 -3.89
N LYS A 448 -31.34 -6.16 -3.06
CA LYS A 448 -31.40 -5.65 -1.67
C LYS A 448 -30.21 -6.06 -0.81
N ASN A 449 -29.64 -7.24 -1.03
CA ASN A 449 -28.47 -7.73 -0.28
C ASN A 449 -27.23 -6.94 -0.66
N PHE A 450 -27.15 -6.49 -1.91
CA PHE A 450 -26.05 -5.66 -2.43
C PHE A 450 -26.31 -4.16 -2.30
N GLY A 451 -27.36 -3.75 -1.60
CA GLY A 451 -27.62 -2.35 -1.30
C GLY A 451 -28.21 -1.53 -2.43
N VAL A 452 -28.82 -2.15 -3.45
CA VAL A 452 -29.54 -1.46 -4.52
C VAL A 452 -31.06 -1.54 -4.33
N ALA A 453 -31.78 -0.53 -4.85
CA ALA A 453 -33.23 -0.50 -4.73
C ALA A 453 -33.93 -1.49 -5.66
N SER A 454 -33.34 -1.83 -6.79
CA SER A 454 -33.87 -2.79 -7.75
C SER A 454 -33.97 -4.20 -7.12
N ARG A 455 -34.93 -4.99 -7.62
CA ARG A 455 -35.09 -6.40 -7.21
C ARG A 455 -33.85 -7.22 -7.60
N GLY A 456 -33.33 -7.01 -8.79
CA GLY A 456 -32.15 -7.69 -9.34
C GLY A 456 -30.92 -6.79 -9.44
N ILE A 457 -29.75 -7.41 -9.37
CA ILE A 457 -28.45 -6.81 -9.67
C ILE A 457 -27.61 -7.81 -10.47
N ASP A 458 -26.79 -7.29 -11.36
CA ASP A 458 -25.89 -8.09 -12.16
C ASP A 458 -24.69 -8.53 -11.31
N LEU A 459 -24.38 -9.83 -11.37
CA LEU A 459 -23.30 -10.45 -10.61
C LEU A 459 -22.20 -10.93 -11.54
N ASN A 460 -20.97 -10.60 -11.14
CA ASN A 460 -19.76 -10.84 -11.90
C ASN A 460 -18.72 -11.57 -11.08
N VAL A 461 -17.87 -12.37 -11.75
CA VAL A 461 -16.66 -12.92 -11.17
C VAL A 461 -15.45 -12.59 -12.02
N PHE A 462 -14.29 -12.45 -11.36
CA PHE A 462 -13.01 -12.24 -12.01
C PHE A 462 -12.27 -13.58 -12.20
N ALA A 463 -11.60 -13.75 -13.34
CA ALA A 463 -10.92 -15.01 -13.69
C ALA A 463 -9.63 -15.25 -12.92
N GLY A 464 -8.95 -14.18 -12.52
CA GLY A 464 -7.60 -14.23 -11.96
C GLY A 464 -7.54 -14.19 -10.43
N THR A 465 -6.33 -13.98 -9.93
CA THR A 465 -6.01 -13.88 -8.49
C THR A 465 -6.30 -12.47 -7.94
N ALA A 466 -6.19 -12.32 -6.62
CA ALA A 466 -6.32 -11.03 -5.95
C ALA A 466 -5.24 -10.04 -6.41
N GLU A 467 -4.01 -10.53 -6.58
CA GLU A 467 -2.87 -9.73 -7.03
C GLU A 467 -3.07 -9.24 -8.46
N GLU A 468 -3.60 -10.07 -9.34
CA GLU A 468 -3.90 -9.70 -10.72
C GLU A 468 -5.03 -8.66 -10.79
N LEU A 469 -6.08 -8.79 -9.98
CA LEU A 469 -7.13 -7.79 -9.91
C LEU A 469 -6.62 -6.45 -9.36
N LEU A 470 -5.77 -6.48 -8.32
CA LEU A 470 -5.14 -5.28 -7.79
C LEU A 470 -4.23 -4.60 -8.82
N ALA A 471 -3.42 -5.38 -9.53
CA ALA A 471 -2.57 -4.86 -10.61
C ALA A 471 -3.40 -4.24 -11.74
N LEU A 472 -4.49 -4.91 -12.14
CA LEU A 472 -5.43 -4.39 -13.13
C LEU A 472 -6.08 -3.09 -12.68
N ALA A 473 -6.38 -2.95 -11.39
CA ALA A 473 -6.92 -1.75 -10.76
C ALA A 473 -5.85 -0.68 -10.43
N GLY A 474 -4.61 -0.82 -10.93
CA GLY A 474 -3.56 0.19 -10.79
C GLY A 474 -2.95 0.30 -9.39
N TYR A 475 -3.09 -0.72 -8.55
CA TYR A 475 -2.36 -0.77 -7.29
C TYR A 475 -0.91 -1.23 -7.52
N PRO A 476 0.07 -0.68 -6.77
CA PRO A 476 1.43 -1.19 -6.84
C PRO A 476 1.47 -2.64 -6.34
N ALA A 477 2.38 -3.43 -6.92
CA ALA A 477 2.67 -4.76 -6.40
C ALA A 477 3.02 -4.68 -4.90
N ALA A 478 2.58 -5.66 -4.13
CA ALA A 478 3.05 -5.83 -2.77
C ALA A 478 4.55 -6.20 -2.82
N THR A 479 5.40 -5.33 -2.29
CA THR A 479 6.85 -5.55 -2.16
C THR A 479 7.15 -6.25 -0.85
#